data_23b32c6185e3d5dccc9f70bd7c419436
#
_entry.id   23b32c6185e3d5dccc9f70bd7c419436
#
_cell.length_a   1.000
_cell.length_b   1.000
_cell.length_c   1.000
_cell.angle_alpha   90.00
_cell.angle_beta   90.00
_cell.angle_gamma   90.00
#
_symmetry.space_group_name_H-M   'P 1'
#
loop_
_entity.id
_entity.type
_entity.pdbx_description
1 polymer ?
#
loop_
_entity_poly.entity_id
_entity_poly.type
_entity_poly.pdbx_seq_one_letter_code
_entity_poly.pdbx_strand_id
1 'polypeptide(L)'
;MKSLRAATILVALLAAACNRPSWREAVPDGWPYALDSAPVSATKGMVVSTSRYASDVGAAVLAAGGNGIDAAVATAFVLAVVNPEAGNIGGGGFMIVRLADGTTAALDFRERAPGAASRDMYLDEAGELTDGSVVGHRAVGVPGSVAGLWEVHRRYGRAEWGDLLAPAIRSAEGFVVTDRLARSLRHYSGDLTQFPYTSAIFLRDGAAPDVGDTLVQSDLARTLQRIQEHGRDGFYAGETARLIIDEMRRGGGIISAQDLASYQPSWRQPIEFTYRGYSIVSMPPSSSGGITLALMARILEGYELSRLPWHSPQMIHLLAEAWKRAYADRNEYLGDPDFVSIPTTRLISAAYGMERRAGISLERATPSGDVLPGLGPYQPEGNTTHLSVVDSAGNAVSLTTTINSFYGIKAVVGGAGFFLNNEMDDFAARPSTPNMFGLVQGEANAIAPGKRMLSAMTPTMVLRPDRSLFLVLGSPGGATIITNVFQNIMNVVDYGMNILEAVHAPRLHHQHLPDRIDYELDALDDATIAVLEAMGHSVNELHDPESLYPYIGDVQAIMVLPDGMFQGVSDPRRGGAAVGF
;
A
#
# COMPACT_ATOMS: atom_id res chain seq x y z
N MET A 1 -48.16 14.12 -40.50
CA MET A 1 -46.78 14.52 -40.71
C MET A 1 -46.02 15.00 -39.45
N LYS A 2 -46.70 15.42 -38.35
CA LYS A 2 -46.03 15.83 -37.11
C LYS A 2 -45.57 14.69 -36.21
N SER A 3 -46.14 13.50 -36.30
CA SER A 3 -45.78 12.32 -35.48
C SER A 3 -44.51 11.58 -35.96
N LEU A 4 -44.15 11.66 -37.25
CA LEU A 4 -42.93 11.01 -37.76
C LEU A 4 -41.63 11.76 -37.38
N ARG A 5 -41.68 13.11 -37.20
CA ARG A 5 -40.49 13.88 -36.82
C ARG A 5 -40.10 13.70 -35.36
N ALA A 6 -41.08 13.46 -34.47
CA ALA A 6 -40.78 13.21 -33.05
C ALA A 6 -40.13 11.85 -32.80
N ALA A 7 -40.54 10.81 -33.56
CA ALA A 7 -39.95 9.48 -33.49
C ALA A 7 -38.50 9.44 -34.00
N THR A 8 -38.18 10.19 -35.06
CA THR A 8 -36.82 10.24 -35.63
C THR A 8 -35.84 10.98 -34.72
N ILE A 9 -36.30 12.02 -33.97
CA ILE A 9 -35.45 12.73 -33.00
C ILE A 9 -35.19 11.87 -31.75
N LEU A 10 -36.18 11.08 -31.30
CA LEU A 10 -35.99 10.19 -30.15
C LEU A 10 -35.03 9.02 -30.46
N VAL A 11 -35.09 8.46 -31.67
CA VAL A 11 -34.14 7.42 -32.12
C VAL A 11 -32.73 7.98 -32.30
N ALA A 12 -32.57 9.22 -32.80
CA ALA A 12 -31.26 9.87 -32.91
C ALA A 12 -30.65 10.20 -31.53
N LEU A 13 -31.47 10.57 -30.54
CA LEU A 13 -31.00 10.81 -29.17
C LEU A 13 -30.63 9.50 -28.43
N LEU A 14 -31.30 8.40 -28.71
CA LEU A 14 -30.94 7.08 -28.19
C LEU A 14 -29.69 6.50 -28.89
N ALA A 15 -29.47 6.78 -30.19
CA ALA A 15 -28.27 6.36 -30.90
C ALA A 15 -27.03 7.17 -30.46
N ALA A 16 -27.18 8.44 -30.06
CA ALA A 16 -26.08 9.24 -29.53
C ALA A 16 -25.65 8.83 -28.10
N ALA A 17 -26.47 8.07 -27.38
CA ALA A 17 -26.15 7.54 -26.06
C ALA A 17 -25.29 6.24 -26.11
N CYS A 18 -25.10 5.64 -27.29
CA CYS A 18 -24.43 4.34 -27.46
C CYS A 18 -22.98 4.41 -27.99
N ASN A 19 -22.41 5.60 -28.18
CA ASN A 19 -21.05 5.71 -28.73
C ASN A 19 -20.10 6.34 -27.69
N ARG A 20 -19.96 5.73 -26.50
CA ARG A 20 -18.78 5.98 -25.66
C ARG A 20 -17.66 5.12 -26.21
N PRO A 21 -16.47 5.69 -26.50
CA PRO A 21 -15.31 4.87 -26.83
C PRO A 21 -15.12 3.83 -25.75
N SER A 22 -14.97 2.58 -26.15
CA SER A 22 -14.65 1.51 -25.18
C SER A 22 -13.28 1.82 -24.58
N TRP A 23 -13.16 1.79 -23.25
CA TRP A 23 -11.85 1.93 -22.60
C TRP A 23 -10.86 0.87 -23.10
N ARG A 24 -11.35 -0.29 -23.59
CA ARG A 24 -10.53 -1.36 -24.18
C ARG A 24 -9.75 -0.91 -25.44
N GLU A 25 -10.27 0.05 -26.18
CA GLU A 25 -9.61 0.60 -27.38
C GLU A 25 -8.37 1.45 -27.04
N ALA A 26 -8.25 1.92 -25.80
CA ALA A 26 -7.12 2.69 -25.32
C ALA A 26 -6.06 1.83 -24.60
N VAL A 27 -6.28 0.51 -24.46
CA VAL A 27 -5.26 -0.40 -23.96
C VAL A 27 -4.30 -0.72 -25.11
N PRO A 28 -2.98 -0.53 -24.93
CA PRO A 28 -2.01 -0.77 -25.99
C PRO A 28 -2.01 -2.20 -26.52
N ASP A 29 -1.76 -2.35 -27.82
CA ASP A 29 -1.52 -3.65 -28.44
C ASP A 29 -0.30 -4.30 -27.78
N GLY A 30 -0.43 -5.55 -27.36
CA GLY A 30 0.67 -6.27 -26.70
C GLY A 30 0.77 -6.06 -25.19
N TRP A 31 -0.18 -5.36 -24.56
CA TRP A 31 -0.24 -5.24 -23.10
C TRP A 31 -0.14 -6.62 -22.42
N PRO A 32 0.82 -6.86 -21.50
CA PRO A 32 1.16 -8.21 -21.07
C PRO A 32 0.14 -8.86 -20.13
N TYR A 33 -0.79 -8.08 -19.57
CA TYR A 33 -1.76 -8.57 -18.59
C TYR A 33 -3.13 -8.76 -19.22
N ALA A 34 -3.61 -10.02 -19.21
CA ALA A 34 -4.88 -10.39 -19.82
C ALA A 34 -6.07 -9.66 -19.20
N LEU A 35 -6.90 -9.02 -20.03
CA LEU A 35 -8.09 -8.28 -19.62
C LEU A 35 -9.40 -9.06 -19.89
N ASP A 36 -9.31 -10.21 -20.53
CA ASP A 36 -10.44 -11.07 -20.94
C ASP A 36 -10.58 -12.34 -20.09
N SER A 37 -9.68 -12.55 -19.13
CA SER A 37 -9.81 -13.63 -18.15
C SER A 37 -10.88 -13.29 -17.09
N ALA A 38 -11.34 -14.31 -16.35
CA ALA A 38 -12.31 -14.11 -15.29
C ALA A 38 -11.64 -13.96 -13.93
N PRO A 39 -12.13 -13.05 -13.05
CA PRO A 39 -11.70 -13.02 -11.65
C PRO A 39 -12.07 -14.31 -10.92
N VAL A 40 -11.35 -14.64 -9.85
CA VAL A 40 -11.73 -15.76 -8.97
C VAL A 40 -13.03 -15.41 -8.27
N SER A 41 -14.04 -16.28 -8.39
CA SER A 41 -15.36 -16.07 -7.79
C SER A 41 -15.61 -17.02 -6.61
N ALA A 42 -16.28 -16.52 -5.57
CA ALA A 42 -16.63 -17.29 -4.38
C ALA A 42 -17.89 -16.72 -3.71
N THR A 43 -18.52 -17.52 -2.81
CA THR A 43 -19.78 -17.13 -2.14
C THR A 43 -19.71 -17.13 -0.62
N LYS A 44 -18.68 -17.74 -0.02
CA LYS A 44 -18.57 -17.90 1.43
C LYS A 44 -17.38 -17.18 2.05
N GLY A 45 -16.37 -16.88 1.26
CA GLY A 45 -15.22 -16.15 1.72
C GLY A 45 -14.21 -15.94 0.61
N MET A 46 -13.42 -14.86 0.71
CA MET A 46 -12.38 -14.50 -0.25
C MET A 46 -11.19 -13.92 0.48
N VAL A 47 -9.99 -14.37 0.12
CA VAL A 47 -8.71 -13.83 0.57
C VAL A 47 -7.84 -13.56 -0.65
N VAL A 48 -7.29 -12.36 -0.72
CA VAL A 48 -6.38 -11.96 -1.79
C VAL A 48 -5.10 -11.42 -1.18
N SER A 49 -3.95 -11.97 -1.55
CA SER A 49 -2.64 -11.51 -1.09
C SER A 49 -1.54 -11.76 -2.11
N THR A 50 -0.36 -11.20 -1.86
CA THR A 50 0.83 -11.33 -2.71
C THR A 50 1.45 -12.74 -2.70
N SER A 51 0.87 -13.71 -1.99
CA SER A 51 1.35 -15.10 -1.95
C SER A 51 0.21 -16.10 -1.91
N ARG A 52 0.25 -17.10 -2.82
CA ARG A 52 -0.69 -18.21 -2.83
C ARG A 52 -0.72 -18.96 -1.50
N TYR A 53 0.45 -19.23 -0.91
CA TYR A 53 0.55 -19.87 0.40
C TYR A 53 -0.25 -19.14 1.48
N ALA A 54 -0.14 -17.81 1.51
CA ALA A 54 -0.81 -17.00 2.51
C ALA A 54 -2.32 -16.91 2.27
N SER A 55 -2.75 -16.76 1.00
CA SER A 55 -4.17 -16.74 0.63
C SER A 55 -4.86 -18.08 0.89
N ASP A 56 -4.20 -19.21 0.60
CA ASP A 56 -4.72 -20.56 0.90
C ASP A 56 -4.95 -20.74 2.41
N VAL A 57 -4.02 -20.27 3.27
CA VAL A 57 -4.16 -20.33 4.73
C VAL A 57 -5.33 -19.46 5.20
N GLY A 58 -5.43 -18.21 4.73
CA GLY A 58 -6.55 -17.35 5.10
C GLY A 58 -7.90 -17.93 4.71
N ALA A 59 -8.01 -18.49 3.50
CA ALA A 59 -9.22 -19.17 3.04
C ALA A 59 -9.54 -20.42 3.89
N ALA A 60 -8.53 -21.20 4.29
CA ALA A 60 -8.71 -22.34 5.19
C ALA A 60 -9.22 -21.92 6.58
N VAL A 61 -8.75 -20.79 7.12
CA VAL A 61 -9.25 -20.21 8.38
C VAL A 61 -10.73 -19.85 8.26
N LEU A 62 -11.13 -19.18 7.15
CA LEU A 62 -12.54 -18.87 6.89
C LEU A 62 -13.38 -20.15 6.77
N ALA A 63 -12.90 -21.15 6.04
CA ALA A 63 -13.60 -22.43 5.85
C ALA A 63 -13.75 -23.21 7.16
N ALA A 64 -12.82 -23.06 8.11
CA ALA A 64 -12.88 -23.64 9.45
C ALA A 64 -13.81 -22.88 10.42
N GLY A 65 -14.43 -21.76 9.99
CA GLY A 65 -15.37 -20.97 10.79
C GLY A 65 -14.77 -19.75 11.49
N GLY A 66 -13.48 -19.45 11.24
CA GLY A 66 -12.89 -18.17 11.60
C GLY A 66 -13.52 -17.01 10.83
N ASN A 67 -13.42 -15.80 11.35
CA ASN A 67 -13.94 -14.61 10.68
C ASN A 67 -12.86 -13.93 9.81
N GLY A 68 -13.24 -12.84 9.12
CA GLY A 68 -12.34 -12.10 8.25
C GLY A 68 -11.08 -11.56 8.96
N ILE A 69 -11.19 -11.25 10.25
CA ILE A 69 -10.06 -10.78 11.06
C ILE A 69 -9.08 -11.93 11.35
N ASP A 70 -9.60 -13.11 11.73
CA ASP A 70 -8.79 -14.30 11.94
C ASP A 70 -8.01 -14.68 10.68
N ALA A 71 -8.70 -14.67 9.54
CA ALA A 71 -8.08 -14.94 8.24
C ALA A 71 -6.98 -13.93 7.88
N ALA A 72 -7.22 -12.63 8.12
CA ALA A 72 -6.22 -11.59 7.86
C ALA A 72 -4.98 -11.75 8.75
N VAL A 73 -5.16 -12.08 10.03
CA VAL A 73 -4.05 -12.33 10.97
C VAL A 73 -3.22 -13.52 10.53
N ALA A 74 -3.86 -14.67 10.23
CA ALA A 74 -3.15 -15.87 9.78
C ALA A 74 -2.41 -15.63 8.45
N THR A 75 -3.06 -14.94 7.49
CA THR A 75 -2.46 -14.55 6.21
C THR A 75 -1.22 -13.68 6.42
N ALA A 76 -1.29 -12.67 7.31
CA ALA A 76 -0.18 -11.76 7.59
C ALA A 76 1.03 -12.50 8.21
N PHE A 77 0.82 -13.42 9.16
CA PHE A 77 1.91 -14.23 9.72
C PHE A 77 2.54 -15.18 8.68
N VAL A 78 1.74 -15.76 7.78
CA VAL A 78 2.30 -16.60 6.70
C VAL A 78 3.09 -15.73 5.71
N LEU A 79 2.61 -14.53 5.35
CA LEU A 79 3.36 -13.59 4.51
C LEU A 79 4.71 -13.21 5.14
N ALA A 80 4.80 -13.08 6.46
CA ALA A 80 6.07 -12.82 7.14
C ALA A 80 7.12 -13.93 6.94
N VAL A 81 6.68 -15.14 6.58
CA VAL A 81 7.55 -16.28 6.31
C VAL A 81 7.85 -16.43 4.82
N VAL A 82 6.79 -16.44 3.99
CA VAL A 82 6.90 -16.84 2.57
C VAL A 82 7.12 -15.65 1.61
N ASN A 83 7.00 -14.43 2.12
CA ASN A 83 7.24 -13.19 1.39
C ASN A 83 8.16 -12.24 2.19
N PRO A 84 9.36 -12.68 2.57
CA PRO A 84 10.24 -11.97 3.52
C PRO A 84 10.74 -10.62 3.02
N GLU A 85 10.54 -10.31 1.74
CA GLU A 85 10.90 -9.02 1.14
C GLU A 85 10.01 -7.85 1.62
N ALA A 86 8.81 -8.15 2.14
CA ALA A 86 7.83 -7.13 2.56
C ALA A 86 6.86 -7.61 3.66
N GLY A 87 6.43 -8.90 3.64
CA GLY A 87 5.70 -9.53 4.73
C GLY A 87 6.60 -9.63 5.95
N ASN A 88 6.09 -9.32 7.16
CA ASN A 88 6.99 -9.07 8.27
C ASN A 88 6.36 -9.25 9.65
N ILE A 89 7.24 -9.45 10.64
CA ILE A 89 6.98 -9.22 12.07
C ILE A 89 7.92 -8.14 12.65
N GLY A 90 8.93 -7.73 11.90
CA GLY A 90 9.93 -6.71 12.28
C GLY A 90 9.63 -5.31 11.73
N GLY A 91 8.44 -5.09 11.21
CA GLY A 91 7.95 -3.83 10.66
C GLY A 91 6.64 -3.37 11.28
N GLY A 92 5.80 -2.69 10.49
CA GLY A 92 4.51 -2.18 10.93
C GLY A 92 3.48 -2.08 9.80
N GLY A 93 2.40 -1.34 10.05
CA GLY A 93 1.35 -1.20 9.06
C GLY A 93 0.07 -0.54 9.55
N PHE A 94 -0.95 -0.67 8.69
CA PHE A 94 -2.29 -0.13 8.90
C PHE A 94 -3.37 -1.12 8.47
N MET A 95 -4.50 -1.06 9.16
CA MET A 95 -5.64 -1.93 8.88
C MET A 95 -6.95 -1.14 8.95
N ILE A 96 -7.79 -1.28 7.95
CA ILE A 96 -9.20 -0.93 8.02
C ILE A 96 -10.00 -2.22 8.24
N VAL A 97 -10.84 -2.21 9.26
CA VAL A 97 -11.78 -3.29 9.58
C VAL A 97 -13.19 -2.78 9.35
N ARG A 98 -14.03 -3.59 8.70
CA ARG A 98 -15.48 -3.41 8.66
C ARG A 98 -16.15 -4.67 9.19
N LEU A 99 -17.04 -4.49 10.17
CA LEU A 99 -17.81 -5.57 10.74
C LEU A 99 -19.13 -5.76 9.97
N ALA A 100 -19.76 -6.92 10.17
CA ALA A 100 -21.03 -7.27 9.53
C ALA A 100 -22.17 -6.30 9.83
N ASP A 101 -22.14 -5.62 10.99
CA ASP A 101 -23.11 -4.59 11.38
C ASP A 101 -22.86 -3.23 10.71
N GLY A 102 -21.82 -3.12 9.88
CA GLY A 102 -21.42 -1.89 9.20
C GLY A 102 -20.45 -1.02 9.98
N THR A 103 -20.10 -1.36 11.23
CA THR A 103 -19.09 -0.65 12.01
C THR A 103 -17.73 -0.70 11.31
N THR A 104 -17.06 0.46 11.19
CA THR A 104 -15.71 0.57 10.63
C THR A 104 -14.73 1.08 11.68
N ALA A 105 -13.49 0.57 11.65
CA ALA A 105 -12.41 0.99 12.52
C ALA A 105 -11.07 1.00 11.76
N ALA A 106 -10.17 1.89 12.16
CA ALA A 106 -8.80 1.94 11.63
C ALA A 106 -7.82 1.61 12.76
N LEU A 107 -6.90 0.69 12.50
CA LEU A 107 -5.83 0.33 13.43
C LEU A 107 -4.49 0.77 12.83
N ASP A 108 -3.81 1.66 13.56
CA ASP A 108 -2.49 2.18 13.27
C ASP A 108 -1.46 1.42 14.14
N PHE A 109 -0.71 0.55 13.50
CA PHE A 109 0.42 -0.17 14.09
C PHE A 109 1.72 0.14 13.34
N ARG A 110 1.82 1.39 12.83
CA ARG A 110 3.02 1.95 12.23
C ARG A 110 4.17 1.92 13.22
N GLU A 111 5.38 1.76 12.74
CA GLU A 111 6.59 1.86 13.52
C GLU A 111 6.69 3.21 14.23
N ARG A 112 7.47 3.25 15.32
CA ARG A 112 7.78 4.48 16.03
C ARG A 112 9.28 4.75 16.03
N ALA A 113 9.65 6.03 15.99
CA ALA A 113 11.01 6.41 16.27
C ALA A 113 11.40 5.94 17.67
N PRO A 114 12.57 5.31 17.86
CA PRO A 114 13.08 4.97 19.19
C PRO A 114 13.19 6.19 20.13
N GLY A 115 13.11 5.97 21.43
CA GLY A 115 13.23 7.03 22.42
C GLY A 115 14.56 7.80 22.39
N ALA A 116 15.61 7.19 21.85
CA ALA A 116 16.92 7.81 21.64
C ALA A 116 17.05 8.57 20.29
N ALA A 117 16.02 8.59 19.47
CA ALA A 117 16.04 9.34 18.20
C ALA A 117 16.09 10.84 18.44
N SER A 118 16.73 11.58 17.54
CA SER A 118 16.78 13.03 17.58
C SER A 118 16.55 13.63 16.19
N ARG A 119 16.14 14.90 16.16
CA ARG A 119 15.75 15.65 14.94
C ARG A 119 16.78 15.52 13.81
N ASP A 120 18.06 15.67 14.13
CA ASP A 120 19.14 15.79 13.16
C ASP A 120 20.09 14.58 13.18
N MET A 121 19.62 13.41 13.66
CA MET A 121 20.44 12.21 13.89
C MET A 121 21.08 11.62 12.63
N TYR A 122 20.63 12.02 11.45
CA TYR A 122 21.14 11.58 10.15
C TYR A 122 21.93 12.65 9.40
N LEU A 123 22.16 13.82 10.02
CA LEU A 123 23.00 14.85 9.45
C LEU A 123 24.45 14.66 9.89
N ASP A 124 25.38 14.95 9.00
CA ASP A 124 26.81 15.04 9.33
C ASP A 124 27.18 16.39 9.99
N GLU A 125 28.44 16.59 10.30
CA GLU A 125 28.93 17.83 10.91
C GLU A 125 28.76 19.09 10.02
N ALA A 126 28.62 18.91 8.71
CA ALA A 126 28.33 19.98 7.76
C ALA A 126 26.81 20.25 7.60
N GLY A 127 25.95 19.43 8.24
CA GLY A 127 24.51 19.50 8.14
C GLY A 127 23.95 18.82 6.87
N GLU A 128 24.77 18.01 6.19
CA GLU A 128 24.34 17.26 5.01
C GLU A 128 23.75 15.91 5.42
N LEU A 129 22.75 15.44 4.65
CA LEU A 129 22.08 14.16 4.89
C LEU A 129 23.03 12.99 4.57
N THR A 130 23.14 12.05 5.50
CA THR A 130 23.85 10.78 5.32
C THR A 130 22.86 9.68 4.89
N ASP A 131 23.38 8.50 4.51
CA ASP A 131 22.58 7.30 4.23
C ASP A 131 22.09 6.54 5.49
N GLY A 132 22.37 7.07 6.68
CA GLY A 132 22.06 6.43 7.96
C GLY A 132 20.57 6.20 8.24
N SER A 133 19.65 6.84 7.50
CA SER A 133 18.22 6.57 7.54
C SER A 133 17.81 5.34 6.72
N VAL A 134 18.62 4.95 5.74
CA VAL A 134 18.35 3.86 4.79
C VAL A 134 19.10 2.60 5.15
N VAL A 135 20.39 2.74 5.53
CA VAL A 135 21.34 1.65 5.71
C VAL A 135 21.73 1.52 7.18
N GLY A 136 21.76 0.27 7.67
CA GLY A 136 22.23 -0.05 9.01
C GLY A 136 21.17 0.09 10.11
N HIS A 137 21.53 -0.34 11.30
CA HIS A 137 20.61 -0.54 12.43
C HIS A 137 20.03 0.77 13.02
N ARG A 138 20.60 1.94 12.70
CA ARG A 138 20.04 3.24 13.09
C ARG A 138 18.79 3.62 12.28
N ALA A 139 18.58 2.99 11.11
CA ALA A 139 17.42 3.17 10.26
C ALA A 139 16.16 2.46 10.79
N VAL A 140 16.28 1.65 11.86
CA VAL A 140 15.19 0.79 12.33
C VAL A 140 14.24 1.55 13.24
N GLY A 141 12.96 1.60 12.85
CA GLY A 141 11.86 2.01 13.73
C GLY A 141 11.40 0.86 14.63
N VAL A 142 10.83 1.19 15.80
CA VAL A 142 10.28 0.20 16.74
C VAL A 142 9.15 -0.56 16.09
N PRO A 143 9.24 -1.89 15.90
CA PRO A 143 8.26 -2.68 15.16
C PRO A 143 6.86 -2.66 15.78
N GLY A 144 5.83 -2.68 14.94
CA GLY A 144 4.42 -2.64 15.35
C GLY A 144 3.58 -3.84 14.93
N SER A 145 4.02 -4.64 13.94
CA SER A 145 3.21 -5.68 13.30
C SER A 145 2.61 -6.68 14.28
N VAL A 146 3.42 -7.26 15.17
CA VAL A 146 2.92 -8.27 16.14
C VAL A 146 1.90 -7.66 17.11
N ALA A 147 2.14 -6.44 17.59
CA ALA A 147 1.20 -5.76 18.50
C ALA A 147 -0.12 -5.42 17.80
N GLY A 148 -0.06 -4.98 16.52
CA GLY A 148 -1.25 -4.68 15.72
C GLY A 148 -2.10 -5.93 15.46
N LEU A 149 -1.48 -7.02 15.01
CA LEU A 149 -2.17 -8.29 14.75
C LEU A 149 -2.76 -8.90 16.04
N TRP A 150 -2.03 -8.83 17.14
CA TRP A 150 -2.54 -9.24 18.46
C TRP A 150 -3.74 -8.39 18.89
N GLU A 151 -3.65 -7.06 18.79
CA GLU A 151 -4.72 -6.15 19.24
C GLU A 151 -6.01 -6.30 18.43
N VAL A 152 -5.92 -6.45 17.09
CA VAL A 152 -7.11 -6.64 16.26
C VAL A 152 -7.76 -7.99 16.51
N HIS A 153 -6.97 -9.05 16.68
CA HIS A 153 -7.47 -10.38 17.02
C HIS A 153 -8.15 -10.37 18.40
N ARG A 154 -7.49 -9.86 19.43
CA ARG A 154 -8.04 -9.75 20.78
C ARG A 154 -9.38 -9.02 20.83
N ARG A 155 -9.59 -8.05 19.94
CA ARG A 155 -10.80 -7.22 19.89
C ARG A 155 -11.93 -7.82 19.05
N TYR A 156 -11.61 -8.46 17.94
CA TYR A 156 -12.57 -8.87 16.92
C TYR A 156 -12.40 -10.32 16.45
N GLY A 157 -11.33 -11.00 16.79
CA GLY A 157 -11.08 -12.39 16.44
C GLY A 157 -12.05 -13.35 17.13
N ARG A 158 -12.19 -14.53 16.55
CA ARG A 158 -13.03 -15.63 17.06
C ARG A 158 -12.29 -16.95 17.22
N ALA A 159 -11.32 -17.20 16.32
CA ALA A 159 -10.50 -18.41 16.38
C ALA A 159 -9.47 -18.32 17.53
N GLU A 160 -8.99 -19.45 18.00
CA GLU A 160 -7.90 -19.48 18.98
C GLU A 160 -6.63 -18.90 18.37
N TRP A 161 -5.95 -18.00 19.10
CA TRP A 161 -4.74 -17.33 18.63
C TRP A 161 -3.67 -18.30 18.14
N GLY A 162 -3.45 -19.38 18.89
CA GLY A 162 -2.44 -20.39 18.57
C GLY A 162 -2.67 -21.08 17.24
N ASP A 163 -3.93 -21.28 16.85
CA ASP A 163 -4.31 -21.93 15.60
C ASP A 163 -3.99 -21.04 14.40
N LEU A 164 -4.05 -19.71 14.56
CA LEU A 164 -3.74 -18.75 13.49
C LEU A 164 -2.25 -18.67 13.18
N LEU A 165 -1.37 -18.94 14.15
CA LEU A 165 0.09 -18.93 13.96
C LEU A 165 0.63 -20.28 13.50
N ALA A 166 -0.05 -21.38 13.80
CA ALA A 166 0.42 -22.71 13.47
C ALA A 166 0.78 -22.91 11.97
N PRO A 167 0.02 -22.37 10.99
CA PRO A 167 0.42 -22.46 9.58
C PRO A 167 1.72 -21.72 9.25
N ALA A 168 1.94 -20.54 9.85
CA ALA A 168 3.17 -19.77 9.66
C ALA A 168 4.38 -20.51 10.26
N ILE A 169 4.23 -21.12 11.43
CA ILE A 169 5.26 -21.93 12.06
C ILE A 169 5.64 -23.11 11.14
N ARG A 170 4.64 -23.86 10.63
CA ARG A 170 4.91 -24.95 9.67
C ARG A 170 5.60 -24.46 8.42
N SER A 171 5.21 -23.31 7.88
CA SER A 171 5.87 -22.71 6.72
C SER A 171 7.33 -22.32 7.04
N ALA A 172 7.62 -21.83 8.24
CA ALA A 172 8.98 -21.49 8.66
C ALA A 172 9.86 -22.74 8.90
N GLU A 173 9.27 -23.87 9.24
CA GLU A 173 9.95 -25.18 9.31
C GLU A 173 10.34 -25.73 7.92
N GLY A 174 9.73 -25.21 6.85
CA GLY A 174 10.10 -25.47 5.46
C GLY A 174 8.97 -25.20 4.47
N PHE A 175 9.25 -24.39 3.45
CA PHE A 175 8.33 -24.16 2.32
C PHE A 175 9.10 -24.15 1.00
N VAL A 176 8.38 -24.39 -0.10
CA VAL A 176 8.97 -24.44 -1.43
C VAL A 176 9.19 -23.03 -1.97
N VAL A 177 10.42 -22.75 -2.39
CA VAL A 177 10.81 -21.46 -2.99
C VAL A 177 10.06 -21.25 -4.30
N THR A 178 9.33 -20.14 -4.40
CA THR A 178 8.63 -19.73 -5.62
C THR A 178 9.55 -18.99 -6.58
N ASP A 179 9.17 -18.90 -7.86
CA ASP A 179 9.89 -18.11 -8.86
C ASP A 179 10.09 -16.64 -8.42
N ARG A 180 9.04 -16.01 -7.87
CA ARG A 180 9.12 -14.65 -7.33
C ARG A 180 10.22 -14.53 -6.26
N LEU A 181 10.20 -15.43 -5.25
CA LEU A 181 11.17 -15.37 -4.16
C LEU A 181 12.60 -15.66 -4.65
N ALA A 182 12.78 -16.63 -5.54
CA ALA A 182 14.09 -16.95 -6.11
C ALA A 182 14.67 -15.76 -6.89
N ARG A 183 13.85 -15.07 -7.70
CA ARG A 183 14.25 -13.86 -8.42
C ARG A 183 14.61 -12.72 -7.47
N SER A 184 13.79 -12.49 -6.45
CA SER A 184 14.03 -11.46 -5.45
C SER A 184 15.33 -11.70 -4.66
N LEU A 185 15.53 -12.91 -4.15
CA LEU A 185 16.77 -13.28 -3.44
C LEU A 185 18.02 -13.19 -4.34
N ARG A 186 17.89 -13.52 -5.63
CA ARG A 186 19.00 -13.40 -6.59
C ARG A 186 19.36 -11.94 -6.83
N HIS A 187 18.37 -11.08 -7.02
CA HIS A 187 18.58 -9.64 -7.24
C HIS A 187 19.29 -9.00 -6.03
N TYR A 188 18.88 -9.32 -4.81
CA TYR A 188 19.45 -8.75 -3.58
C TYR A 188 20.58 -9.59 -2.96
N SER A 189 21.06 -10.65 -3.61
CA SER A 189 22.08 -11.57 -3.03
C SER A 189 23.35 -10.86 -2.56
N GLY A 190 23.82 -9.87 -3.31
CA GLY A 190 24.98 -9.04 -2.96
C GLY A 190 24.80 -8.29 -1.63
N ASP A 191 23.63 -7.69 -1.43
CA ASP A 191 23.31 -6.97 -0.20
C ASP A 191 23.11 -7.92 0.99
N LEU A 192 22.37 -9.02 0.77
CA LEU A 192 22.06 -10.01 1.81
C LEU A 192 23.33 -10.75 2.29
N THR A 193 24.34 -10.92 1.44
CA THR A 193 25.63 -11.57 1.79
C THR A 193 26.41 -10.74 2.82
N GLN A 194 26.20 -9.42 2.89
CA GLN A 194 26.89 -8.55 3.84
C GLN A 194 26.52 -8.84 5.32
N PHE A 195 25.38 -9.53 5.55
CA PHE A 195 24.87 -9.85 6.88
C PHE A 195 24.94 -11.35 7.14
N PRO A 196 25.86 -11.85 8.01
CA PRO A 196 26.11 -13.27 8.18
C PRO A 196 24.87 -14.11 8.53
N TYR A 197 24.01 -13.61 9.43
CA TYR A 197 22.78 -14.33 9.80
C TYR A 197 21.77 -14.38 8.65
N THR A 198 21.64 -13.29 7.88
CA THR A 198 20.79 -13.24 6.69
C THR A 198 21.28 -14.19 5.62
N SER A 199 22.58 -14.13 5.31
CA SER A 199 23.22 -15.01 4.34
C SER A 199 23.02 -16.49 4.69
N ALA A 200 23.19 -16.85 5.96
CA ALA A 200 23.05 -18.24 6.42
C ALA A 200 21.63 -18.80 6.28
N ILE A 201 20.60 -17.94 6.32
CA ILE A 201 19.19 -18.35 6.19
C ILE A 201 18.75 -18.37 4.72
N PHE A 202 19.05 -17.30 3.97
CA PHE A 202 18.44 -17.04 2.66
C PHE A 202 19.33 -17.40 1.47
N LEU A 203 20.61 -17.63 1.69
CA LEU A 203 21.57 -17.96 0.64
C LEU A 203 22.25 -19.31 0.91
N ARG A 204 22.67 -19.99 -0.16
CA ARG A 204 23.50 -21.21 -0.12
C ARG A 204 24.84 -20.88 -0.75
N ASP A 205 25.90 -20.89 0.03
CA ASP A 205 27.25 -20.50 -0.41
C ASP A 205 27.27 -19.12 -1.11
N GLY A 206 26.46 -18.18 -0.62
CA GLY A 206 26.31 -16.81 -1.16
C GLY A 206 25.37 -16.69 -2.37
N ALA A 207 24.80 -17.78 -2.87
CA ALA A 207 23.86 -17.80 -3.98
C ALA A 207 22.40 -17.95 -3.51
N ALA A 208 21.46 -17.35 -4.23
CA ALA A 208 20.03 -17.55 -3.99
C ALA A 208 19.62 -19.02 -4.26
N PRO A 209 18.67 -19.58 -3.49
CA PRO A 209 18.10 -20.89 -3.78
C PRO A 209 17.34 -20.89 -5.11
N ASP A 210 17.27 -22.07 -5.73
CA ASP A 210 16.51 -22.26 -6.96
C ASP A 210 15.00 -22.44 -6.69
N VAL A 211 14.20 -22.20 -7.73
CA VAL A 211 12.76 -22.50 -7.70
C VAL A 211 12.55 -23.98 -7.43
N GLY A 212 11.72 -24.29 -6.46
CA GLY A 212 11.46 -25.68 -6.05
C GLY A 212 12.32 -26.17 -4.88
N ASP A 213 13.36 -25.43 -4.51
CA ASP A 213 14.13 -25.71 -3.29
C ASP A 213 13.27 -25.50 -2.03
N THR A 214 13.67 -26.14 -0.93
CA THR A 214 13.06 -25.89 0.37
C THR A 214 13.83 -24.83 1.13
N LEU A 215 13.17 -23.75 1.53
CA LEU A 215 13.71 -22.73 2.44
C LEU A 215 13.24 -23.01 3.86
N VAL A 216 14.19 -23.08 4.80
CA VAL A 216 13.96 -23.33 6.23
C VAL A 216 14.38 -22.11 7.04
N GLN A 217 13.49 -21.61 7.90
CA GLN A 217 13.71 -20.44 8.76
C GLN A 217 13.52 -20.82 10.24
N SER A 218 14.38 -21.73 10.75
CA SER A 218 14.23 -22.31 12.10
C SER A 218 14.20 -21.28 13.23
N ASP A 219 14.95 -20.17 13.11
CA ASP A 219 14.96 -19.11 14.10
C ASP A 219 13.63 -18.37 14.11
N LEU A 220 13.05 -18.10 12.92
CA LEU A 220 11.73 -17.50 12.77
C LEU A 220 10.64 -18.44 13.30
N ALA A 221 10.72 -19.75 13.05
CA ALA A 221 9.78 -20.73 13.61
C ALA A 221 9.73 -20.63 15.16
N ARG A 222 10.92 -20.60 15.82
CA ARG A 222 11.00 -20.43 17.28
C ARG A 222 10.43 -19.08 17.75
N THR A 223 10.65 -18.03 17.01
CA THR A 223 10.07 -16.70 17.32
C THR A 223 8.55 -16.73 17.22
N LEU A 224 8.01 -17.33 16.14
CA LEU A 224 6.55 -17.50 15.98
C LEU A 224 5.95 -18.39 17.06
N GLN A 225 6.65 -19.45 17.52
CA GLN A 225 6.21 -20.26 18.65
C GLN A 225 6.11 -19.45 19.94
N ARG A 226 7.10 -18.60 20.24
CA ARG A 226 7.02 -17.69 21.42
C ARG A 226 5.83 -16.71 21.31
N ILE A 227 5.56 -16.20 20.10
CA ILE A 227 4.39 -15.33 19.86
C ILE A 227 3.09 -16.14 19.99
N GLN A 228 3.07 -17.38 19.52
CA GLN A 228 1.94 -18.29 19.66
C GLN A 228 1.59 -18.52 21.14
N GLU A 229 2.58 -18.79 21.98
CA GLU A 229 2.43 -19.13 23.39
C GLU A 229 2.12 -17.91 24.28
N HIS A 230 2.70 -16.74 23.97
CA HIS A 230 2.69 -15.57 24.84
C HIS A 230 2.04 -14.33 24.21
N GLY A 231 1.43 -14.46 23.04
CA GLY A 231 0.82 -13.33 22.31
C GLY A 231 1.82 -12.22 22.05
N ARG A 232 1.41 -10.97 22.31
CA ARG A 232 2.26 -9.79 22.17
C ARG A 232 3.61 -9.93 22.89
N ASP A 233 3.60 -10.46 24.10
CA ASP A 233 4.79 -10.51 24.94
C ASP A 233 5.82 -11.54 24.45
N GLY A 234 5.43 -12.49 23.60
CA GLY A 234 6.34 -13.37 22.88
C GLY A 234 7.29 -12.65 21.92
N PHE A 235 7.00 -11.37 21.58
CA PHE A 235 7.84 -10.52 20.76
C PHE A 235 8.46 -9.37 21.55
N TYR A 236 7.65 -8.63 22.35
CA TYR A 236 8.07 -7.38 22.99
C TYR A 236 8.70 -7.58 24.37
N ALA A 237 8.72 -8.79 24.87
CA ALA A 237 9.36 -9.16 26.13
C ALA A 237 10.17 -10.48 25.99
N GLY A 238 10.83 -10.89 27.05
CA GLY A 238 11.55 -12.16 27.12
C GLY A 238 12.67 -12.30 26.07
N GLU A 239 12.78 -13.51 25.51
CA GLU A 239 13.90 -13.89 24.64
C GLU A 239 13.93 -13.14 23.31
N THR A 240 12.79 -12.94 22.64
CA THR A 240 12.75 -12.22 21.35
C THR A 240 13.20 -10.77 21.53
N ALA A 241 12.68 -10.07 22.55
CA ALA A 241 13.09 -8.71 22.86
C ALA A 241 14.60 -8.63 23.18
N ARG A 242 15.14 -9.60 23.93
CA ARG A 242 16.58 -9.68 24.22
C ARG A 242 17.39 -9.82 22.92
N LEU A 243 16.99 -10.70 22.01
CA LEU A 243 17.66 -10.91 20.72
C LEU A 243 17.64 -9.61 19.86
N ILE A 244 16.52 -8.88 19.84
CA ILE A 244 16.43 -7.59 19.15
C ILE A 244 17.44 -6.61 19.75
N ILE A 245 17.51 -6.47 21.08
CA ILE A 245 18.44 -5.57 21.74
C ILE A 245 19.90 -5.95 21.50
N ASP A 246 20.20 -7.24 21.48
CA ASP A 246 21.55 -7.73 21.18
C ASP A 246 21.92 -7.43 19.71
N GLU A 247 20.97 -7.52 18.78
CA GLU A 247 21.16 -7.12 17.37
C GLU A 247 21.40 -5.61 17.26
N MET A 248 20.61 -4.77 17.96
CA MET A 248 20.80 -3.32 18.00
C MET A 248 22.21 -2.95 18.50
N ARG A 249 22.67 -3.58 19.58
CA ARG A 249 24.03 -3.35 20.11
C ARG A 249 25.11 -3.74 19.11
N ARG A 250 24.94 -4.85 18.39
CA ARG A 250 25.89 -5.35 17.39
C ARG A 250 26.03 -4.41 16.20
N GLY A 251 24.91 -3.88 15.72
CA GLY A 251 24.86 -3.00 14.54
C GLY A 251 24.87 -1.51 14.84
N GLY A 252 24.94 -1.09 16.10
CA GLY A 252 24.92 0.34 16.48
C GLY A 252 23.52 0.98 16.38
N GLY A 253 22.45 0.17 16.42
CA GLY A 253 21.07 0.65 16.48
C GLY A 253 20.69 1.26 17.82
N ILE A 254 19.54 1.92 17.88
CA ILE A 254 19.13 2.74 19.03
C ILE A 254 17.83 2.31 19.70
N ILE A 255 17.20 1.20 19.26
CA ILE A 255 16.02 0.66 19.94
C ILE A 255 16.43 0.09 21.30
N SER A 256 15.71 0.49 22.36
CA SER A 256 15.90 0.03 23.73
C SER A 256 14.83 -0.99 24.15
N ALA A 257 15.08 -1.70 25.26
CA ALA A 257 14.07 -2.58 25.85
C ALA A 257 12.81 -1.82 26.28
N GLN A 258 12.95 -0.55 26.67
CA GLN A 258 11.82 0.31 27.03
C GLN A 258 10.98 0.65 25.80
N ASP A 259 11.59 0.89 24.62
CA ASP A 259 10.87 1.15 23.38
C ASP A 259 9.98 -0.05 23.00
N LEU A 260 10.53 -1.26 23.08
CA LEU A 260 9.79 -2.49 22.80
C LEU A 260 8.64 -2.67 23.82
N ALA A 261 8.92 -2.59 25.11
CA ALA A 261 7.93 -2.80 26.17
C ALA A 261 6.76 -1.80 26.10
N SER A 262 7.05 -0.53 25.76
CA SER A 262 6.07 0.55 25.71
C SER A 262 5.31 0.67 24.39
N TYR A 263 5.68 -0.08 23.34
CA TYR A 263 5.01 0.01 22.06
C TYR A 263 3.53 -0.40 22.17
N GLN A 264 2.62 0.44 21.65
CA GLN A 264 1.18 0.16 21.57
C GLN A 264 0.67 0.61 20.20
N PRO A 265 -0.17 -0.19 19.51
CA PRO A 265 -0.92 0.26 18.35
C PRO A 265 -1.99 1.26 18.75
N SER A 266 -2.47 2.07 17.81
CA SER A 266 -3.49 3.10 18.07
C SER A 266 -4.74 2.85 17.26
N TRP A 267 -5.91 2.79 17.91
CA TRP A 267 -7.19 2.83 17.22
C TRP A 267 -7.49 4.26 16.78
N ARG A 268 -7.84 4.43 15.53
CA ARG A 268 -8.12 5.71 14.89
C ARG A 268 -9.53 5.72 14.30
N GLN A 269 -10.09 6.91 14.10
CA GLN A 269 -11.31 7.08 13.32
C GLN A 269 -10.93 7.07 11.83
N PRO A 270 -11.50 6.18 10.97
CA PRO A 270 -11.22 6.19 9.54
C PRO A 270 -11.55 7.53 8.89
N ILE A 271 -10.84 7.87 7.80
CA ILE A 271 -11.25 8.94 6.89
C ILE A 271 -12.38 8.41 6.04
N GLU A 272 -13.52 9.08 6.09
CA GLU A 272 -14.67 8.76 5.24
C GLU A 272 -15.03 9.96 4.37
N PHE A 273 -15.21 9.74 3.07
CA PHE A 273 -15.65 10.75 2.11
C PHE A 273 -16.45 10.09 0.98
N THR A 274 -17.13 10.90 0.17
CA THR A 274 -17.88 10.40 -0.98
C THR A 274 -17.12 10.66 -2.29
N TYR A 275 -17.29 9.76 -3.26
CA TYR A 275 -16.88 9.94 -4.65
C TYR A 275 -17.91 9.32 -5.58
N ARG A 276 -18.51 10.12 -6.50
CA ARG A 276 -19.55 9.65 -7.44
C ARG A 276 -20.72 8.92 -6.76
N GLY A 277 -21.07 9.29 -5.53
CA GLY A 277 -22.14 8.67 -4.75
C GLY A 277 -21.74 7.45 -3.94
N TYR A 278 -20.54 6.91 -4.11
CA TYR A 278 -19.99 5.85 -3.25
C TYR A 278 -19.34 6.47 -2.00
N SER A 279 -19.42 5.77 -0.85
CA SER A 279 -18.64 6.14 0.33
C SER A 279 -17.31 5.41 0.33
N ILE A 280 -16.22 6.15 0.51
CA ILE A 280 -14.86 5.61 0.59
C ILE A 280 -14.39 5.72 2.03
N VAL A 281 -13.94 4.59 2.59
CA VAL A 281 -13.40 4.46 3.96
C VAL A 281 -11.93 4.10 3.82
N SER A 282 -11.04 4.96 4.32
CA SER A 282 -9.59 4.79 4.15
C SER A 282 -8.82 5.20 5.40
N MET A 283 -7.51 4.98 5.39
CA MET A 283 -6.66 5.15 6.56
C MET A 283 -6.42 6.63 6.91
N PRO A 284 -6.59 7.02 8.18
CA PRO A 284 -6.22 8.34 8.67
C PRO A 284 -4.71 8.45 8.94
N PRO A 285 -4.17 9.65 9.20
CA PRO A 285 -2.80 9.81 9.70
C PRO A 285 -2.53 8.99 11.00
N SER A 286 -1.35 8.40 11.14
CA SER A 286 -0.06 8.64 10.44
C SER A 286 0.03 8.08 9.00
N SER A 287 -1.03 7.53 8.41
CA SER A 287 -1.09 7.37 6.96
C SER A 287 -1.58 8.66 6.29
N SER A 288 -0.96 9.04 5.19
CA SER A 288 -1.44 10.13 4.34
C SER A 288 -2.55 9.68 3.38
N GLY A 289 -2.72 8.37 3.20
CA GLY A 289 -3.52 7.79 2.13
C GLY A 289 -4.93 8.32 2.07
N GLY A 290 -5.69 8.23 3.15
CA GLY A 290 -7.11 8.61 3.15
C GLY A 290 -7.36 10.09 2.88
N ILE A 291 -6.55 10.99 3.43
CA ILE A 291 -6.70 12.44 3.20
C ILE A 291 -6.33 12.80 1.76
N THR A 292 -5.21 12.27 1.26
CA THR A 292 -4.75 12.55 -0.11
C THR A 292 -5.73 12.00 -1.14
N LEU A 293 -6.23 10.77 -0.92
CA LEU A 293 -7.26 10.15 -1.74
C LEU A 293 -8.56 11.00 -1.78
N ALA A 294 -8.99 11.48 -0.60
CA ALA A 294 -10.15 12.36 -0.51
C ALA A 294 -9.95 13.67 -1.28
N LEU A 295 -8.79 14.30 -1.17
CA LEU A 295 -8.49 15.54 -1.89
C LEU A 295 -8.44 15.33 -3.42
N MET A 296 -7.82 14.24 -3.90
CA MET A 296 -7.86 13.85 -5.32
C MET A 296 -9.31 13.72 -5.81
N ALA A 297 -10.14 13.00 -5.06
CA ALA A 297 -11.56 12.82 -5.37
C ALA A 297 -12.29 14.16 -5.42
N ARG A 298 -12.10 15.06 -4.43
CA ARG A 298 -12.72 16.39 -4.37
C ARG A 298 -12.31 17.30 -5.54
N ILE A 299 -11.06 17.23 -5.98
CA ILE A 299 -10.61 17.96 -7.15
C ILE A 299 -11.28 17.40 -8.41
N LEU A 300 -11.26 16.08 -8.59
CA LEU A 300 -11.73 15.42 -9.81
C LEU A 300 -13.26 15.30 -9.91
N GLU A 301 -14.01 15.38 -8.80
CA GLU A 301 -15.48 15.43 -8.83
C GLU A 301 -16.04 16.59 -9.68
N GLY A 302 -15.25 17.64 -9.91
CA GLY A 302 -15.65 18.75 -10.77
C GLY A 302 -15.58 18.48 -12.27
N TYR A 303 -15.05 17.34 -12.68
CA TYR A 303 -14.93 16.92 -14.06
C TYR A 303 -15.71 15.63 -14.29
N GLU A 304 -16.37 15.49 -15.44
CA GLU A 304 -17.06 14.26 -15.82
C GLU A 304 -16.07 13.31 -16.55
N LEU A 305 -15.16 12.67 -15.77
CA LEU A 305 -14.12 11.80 -16.32
C LEU A 305 -14.69 10.72 -17.25
N SER A 306 -15.84 10.15 -16.90
CA SER A 306 -16.52 9.12 -17.70
C SER A 306 -16.94 9.59 -19.11
N ARG A 307 -16.85 10.89 -19.42
CA ARG A 307 -17.09 11.42 -20.76
C ARG A 307 -15.79 11.58 -21.58
N LEU A 308 -14.66 11.53 -20.92
CA LEU A 308 -13.35 11.53 -21.60
C LEU A 308 -13.01 10.09 -21.99
N PRO A 309 -12.40 9.86 -23.16
CA PRO A 309 -11.84 8.55 -23.46
C PRO A 309 -10.81 8.18 -22.37
N TRP A 310 -10.87 6.96 -21.91
CA TRP A 310 -9.94 6.45 -20.91
C TRP A 310 -8.50 6.55 -21.44
N HIS A 311 -7.55 6.99 -20.62
CA HIS A 311 -6.16 7.29 -20.97
C HIS A 311 -5.97 8.33 -22.10
N SER A 312 -7.01 9.11 -22.45
CA SER A 312 -6.81 10.24 -23.35
C SER A 312 -5.88 11.29 -22.71
N PRO A 313 -5.14 12.09 -23.53
CA PRO A 313 -4.29 13.16 -23.02
C PRO A 313 -5.00 14.10 -22.05
N GLN A 314 -6.27 14.41 -22.31
CA GLN A 314 -7.08 15.29 -21.44
C GLN A 314 -7.37 14.63 -20.07
N MET A 315 -7.69 13.33 -20.06
CA MET A 315 -7.89 12.59 -18.80
C MET A 315 -6.59 12.54 -18.00
N ILE A 316 -5.48 12.15 -18.63
CA ILE A 316 -4.16 12.05 -17.99
C ILE A 316 -3.73 13.40 -17.42
N HIS A 317 -3.92 14.48 -18.19
CA HIS A 317 -3.64 15.84 -17.75
C HIS A 317 -4.41 16.20 -16.48
N LEU A 318 -5.72 15.93 -16.43
CA LEU A 318 -6.54 16.21 -15.26
C LEU A 318 -6.11 15.39 -14.04
N LEU A 319 -5.75 14.12 -14.24
CA LEU A 319 -5.20 13.27 -13.17
C LEU A 319 -3.89 13.84 -12.63
N ALA A 320 -2.94 14.16 -13.51
CA ALA A 320 -1.65 14.71 -13.13
C ALA A 320 -1.79 16.03 -12.36
N GLU A 321 -2.63 16.95 -12.85
CA GLU A 321 -2.90 18.22 -12.19
C GLU A 321 -3.57 18.07 -10.82
N ALA A 322 -4.50 17.12 -10.67
CA ALA A 322 -5.13 16.82 -9.38
C ALA A 322 -4.14 16.16 -8.41
N TRP A 323 -3.33 15.22 -8.89
CA TRP A 323 -2.32 14.54 -8.08
C TRP A 323 -1.22 15.49 -7.61
N LYS A 324 -0.69 16.35 -8.49
CA LYS A 324 0.26 17.41 -8.09
C LYS A 324 -0.25 18.19 -6.87
N ARG A 325 -1.49 18.67 -6.94
CA ARG A 325 -2.07 19.49 -5.87
C ARG A 325 -2.32 18.71 -4.60
N ALA A 326 -2.79 17.47 -4.72
CA ALA A 326 -3.04 16.62 -3.58
C ALA A 326 -1.73 16.21 -2.88
N TYR A 327 -0.68 15.93 -3.65
CA TYR A 327 0.64 15.63 -3.10
C TYR A 327 1.33 16.87 -2.52
N ALA A 328 1.20 18.04 -3.13
CA ALA A 328 1.72 19.27 -2.54
C ALA A 328 1.14 19.51 -1.13
N ASP A 329 -0.16 19.30 -0.96
CA ASP A 329 -0.83 19.47 0.33
C ASP A 329 -0.50 18.34 1.32
N ARG A 330 -0.47 17.07 0.84
CA ARG A 330 -0.03 15.92 1.63
C ARG A 330 1.32 16.18 2.26
N ASN A 331 2.20 16.69 1.47
CA ASN A 331 3.60 16.85 1.74
C ASN A 331 3.87 17.89 2.82
N GLU A 332 3.05 18.89 2.90
CA GLU A 332 3.14 19.96 3.89
C GLU A 332 2.50 19.64 5.23
N TYR A 333 1.25 19.10 5.17
CA TYR A 333 0.41 19.14 6.37
C TYR A 333 0.33 17.83 7.13
N LEU A 334 0.79 16.71 6.52
CA LEU A 334 0.56 15.40 7.11
C LEU A 334 1.77 14.90 7.89
N GLY A 335 1.48 14.22 8.97
CA GLY A 335 2.44 13.62 9.90
C GLY A 335 1.70 12.79 10.95
N ASP A 336 2.36 12.45 12.04
CA ASP A 336 1.72 11.76 13.17
C ASP A 336 0.76 12.72 13.89
N PRO A 337 -0.56 12.44 13.95
CA PRO A 337 -1.56 13.30 14.58
C PRO A 337 -1.40 13.39 16.10
N ASP A 338 -0.62 12.51 16.72
CA ASP A 338 -0.30 12.57 18.14
C ASP A 338 0.81 13.64 18.42
N PHE A 339 1.48 14.15 17.37
CA PHE A 339 2.56 15.13 17.45
C PHE A 339 2.27 16.43 16.70
N VAL A 340 1.46 16.41 15.64
CA VAL A 340 1.17 17.58 14.82
C VAL A 340 -0.33 17.77 14.59
N SER A 341 -0.77 19.04 14.53
CA SER A 341 -2.15 19.37 14.23
C SER A 341 -2.38 19.35 12.73
N ILE A 342 -3.17 18.38 12.25
CA ILE A 342 -3.49 18.21 10.84
C ILE A 342 -4.86 18.84 10.55
N PRO A 343 -4.99 19.75 9.54
CA PRO A 343 -6.26 20.39 9.21
C PRO A 343 -7.18 19.46 8.39
N THR A 344 -7.42 18.24 8.88
CA THR A 344 -8.11 17.14 8.18
C THR A 344 -9.46 17.59 7.63
N THR A 345 -10.31 18.23 8.44
CA THR A 345 -11.65 18.68 8.02
C THR A 345 -11.60 19.63 6.83
N ARG A 346 -10.59 20.50 6.77
CA ARG A 346 -10.36 21.42 5.64
C ARG A 346 -9.92 20.65 4.40
N LEU A 347 -8.89 19.82 4.52
CA LEU A 347 -8.26 19.10 3.40
C LEU A 347 -9.24 18.18 2.66
N ILE A 348 -10.16 17.52 3.36
CA ILE A 348 -11.15 16.62 2.74
C ILE A 348 -12.45 17.31 2.32
N SER A 349 -12.58 18.64 2.52
CA SER A 349 -13.81 19.38 2.23
C SER A 349 -14.01 19.63 0.73
N ALA A 350 -15.27 19.62 0.28
CA ALA A 350 -15.62 19.96 -1.10
C ALA A 350 -15.18 21.39 -1.46
N ALA A 351 -15.29 22.34 -0.52
CA ALA A 351 -14.87 23.73 -0.73
C ALA A 351 -13.39 23.84 -1.04
N TYR A 352 -12.54 23.11 -0.29
CA TYR A 352 -11.10 23.09 -0.55
C TYR A 352 -10.74 22.40 -1.87
N GLY A 353 -11.42 21.30 -2.21
CA GLY A 353 -11.27 20.66 -3.53
C GLY A 353 -11.62 21.61 -4.68
N MET A 354 -12.66 22.45 -4.54
CA MET A 354 -12.98 23.49 -5.53
C MET A 354 -11.89 24.57 -5.63
N GLU A 355 -11.35 25.02 -4.51
CA GLU A 355 -10.19 25.94 -4.50
C GLU A 355 -9.00 25.38 -5.25
N ARG A 356 -8.60 24.14 -4.92
CA ARG A 356 -7.45 23.49 -5.56
C ARG A 356 -7.68 23.27 -7.06
N ARG A 357 -8.92 22.95 -7.45
CA ARG A 357 -9.32 22.79 -8.87
C ARG A 357 -9.30 24.10 -9.65
N ALA A 358 -9.63 25.23 -9.04
CA ALA A 358 -9.75 26.52 -9.73
C ALA A 358 -8.47 26.99 -10.43
N GLY A 359 -7.30 26.48 -9.99
CA GLY A 359 -6.00 26.75 -10.61
C GLY A 359 -5.60 25.78 -11.72
N ILE A 360 -6.46 24.82 -12.13
CA ILE A 360 -6.16 23.88 -13.19
C ILE A 360 -6.53 24.48 -14.55
N SER A 361 -5.56 24.67 -15.44
CA SER A 361 -5.79 24.96 -16.87
C SER A 361 -6.17 23.66 -17.57
N LEU A 362 -7.10 23.70 -18.52
CA LEU A 362 -7.45 22.53 -19.34
C LEU A 362 -6.52 22.33 -20.55
N GLU A 363 -5.66 23.30 -20.83
CA GLU A 363 -4.83 23.34 -22.03
C GLU A 363 -3.32 23.22 -21.74
N ARG A 364 -2.90 23.49 -20.52
CA ARG A 364 -1.48 23.51 -20.15
C ARG A 364 -1.24 22.97 -18.75
N ALA A 365 -0.17 22.19 -18.62
CA ALA A 365 0.34 21.75 -17.34
C ALA A 365 0.80 22.94 -16.47
N THR A 366 0.51 22.86 -15.19
CA THR A 366 1.08 23.76 -14.19
C THR A 366 2.43 23.20 -13.75
N PRO A 367 3.56 23.92 -13.88
CA PRO A 367 4.83 23.45 -13.34
C PRO A 367 4.69 23.13 -11.84
N SER A 368 5.28 22.03 -11.38
CA SER A 368 5.17 21.65 -9.96
C SER A 368 5.74 22.71 -9.01
N GLY A 369 6.76 23.47 -9.43
CA GLY A 369 7.29 24.60 -8.65
C GLY A 369 6.28 25.73 -8.41
N ASP A 370 5.25 25.83 -9.27
CA ASP A 370 4.17 26.83 -9.15
C ASP A 370 2.95 26.26 -8.41
N VAL A 371 2.89 24.93 -8.21
CA VAL A 371 1.85 24.26 -7.43
C VAL A 371 2.28 24.23 -5.97
N LEU A 372 2.16 25.38 -5.32
CA LEU A 372 2.42 25.46 -3.87
C LEU A 372 1.36 24.66 -3.09
N PRO A 373 1.71 24.16 -1.89
CA PRO A 373 0.71 23.68 -0.95
C PRO A 373 -0.32 24.77 -0.73
N GLY A 374 -1.60 24.44 -0.72
CA GLY A 374 -2.65 25.43 -0.58
C GLY A 374 -2.61 26.16 0.75
N LEU A 375 -1.76 25.75 1.68
CA LEU A 375 -1.56 26.29 3.01
C LEU A 375 -0.04 26.49 3.38
N GLY A 376 0.99 26.25 2.48
CA GLY A 376 2.45 26.43 2.72
C GLY A 376 3.33 25.26 2.16
N PRO A 377 4.68 25.22 2.18
CA PRO A 377 5.52 24.22 1.51
C PRO A 377 5.74 22.90 2.26
N TYR A 378 5.77 21.75 1.57
CA TYR A 378 6.43 20.51 1.98
C TYR A 378 6.23 19.16 1.21
N GLN A 379 6.90 17.96 1.56
CA GLN A 379 7.17 16.72 0.75
C GLN A 379 7.14 15.34 1.45
N PRO A 380 7.23 14.10 0.80
CA PRO A 380 7.06 12.74 1.36
C PRO A 380 7.83 11.52 0.84
N GLU A 381 7.52 10.24 1.31
CA GLU A 381 7.69 8.88 0.70
C GLU A 381 7.39 7.54 1.46
N GLY A 382 7.46 6.30 0.81
CA GLY A 382 7.53 4.93 1.39
C GLY A 382 7.17 3.71 0.51
N ASN A 383 7.57 2.41 0.84
CA ASN A 383 7.25 1.14 0.14
C ASN A 383 6.60 0.05 1.04
N THR A 384 5.90 -1.04 0.45
CA THR A 384 4.87 -1.78 1.22
C THR A 384 4.36 -3.10 0.60
N THR A 385 3.54 -3.93 1.34
CA THR A 385 2.70 -5.04 0.83
C THR A 385 1.24 -4.95 1.31
N HIS A 386 0.29 -5.62 0.62
CA HIS A 386 -1.15 -5.54 0.91
C HIS A 386 -1.85 -6.91 0.90
N LEU A 387 -2.93 -7.04 1.72
CA LEU A 387 -3.90 -8.13 1.64
C LEU A 387 -5.33 -7.64 1.87
N SER A 388 -6.30 -8.30 1.21
CA SER A 388 -7.73 -8.06 1.33
C SER A 388 -8.47 -9.34 1.71
N VAL A 389 -9.43 -9.25 2.63
CA VAL A 389 -10.24 -10.37 3.10
C VAL A 389 -11.71 -9.97 3.20
N VAL A 390 -12.64 -10.87 2.81
CA VAL A 390 -14.07 -10.76 3.10
C VAL A 390 -14.59 -12.13 3.52
N ASP A 391 -15.39 -12.20 4.59
CA ASP A 391 -16.03 -13.42 5.07
C ASP A 391 -17.53 -13.47 4.70
N SER A 392 -18.16 -14.64 4.95
CA SER A 392 -19.58 -14.89 4.65
C SER A 392 -20.56 -14.04 5.47
N ALA A 393 -20.14 -13.48 6.59
CA ALA A 393 -20.95 -12.60 7.42
C ALA A 393 -20.89 -11.13 6.95
N GLY A 394 -19.98 -10.79 6.03
CA GLY A 394 -19.73 -9.45 5.52
C GLY A 394 -18.71 -8.66 6.35
N ASN A 395 -17.96 -9.32 7.26
CA ASN A 395 -16.78 -8.68 7.82
C ASN A 395 -15.69 -8.58 6.75
N ALA A 396 -15.01 -7.45 6.70
CA ALA A 396 -13.95 -7.20 5.73
C ALA A 396 -12.71 -6.61 6.40
N VAL A 397 -11.54 -6.95 5.86
CA VAL A 397 -10.24 -6.42 6.28
C VAL A 397 -9.47 -5.97 5.03
N SER A 398 -8.97 -4.73 5.08
CA SER A 398 -7.97 -4.19 4.16
C SER A 398 -6.73 -3.88 4.98
N LEU A 399 -5.63 -4.60 4.76
CA LEU A 399 -4.41 -4.52 5.56
C LEU A 399 -3.20 -4.27 4.67
N THR A 400 -2.43 -3.23 5.00
CA THR A 400 -1.17 -2.91 4.35
C THR A 400 -0.06 -2.91 5.40
N THR A 401 1.03 -3.65 5.16
CA THR A 401 2.17 -3.79 6.07
C THR A 401 3.49 -3.66 5.34
N THR A 402 4.56 -3.29 6.05
CA THR A 402 5.84 -2.90 5.45
C THR A 402 7.03 -3.16 6.37
N ILE A 403 8.21 -3.21 5.77
CA ILE A 403 9.52 -2.99 6.40
C ILE A 403 10.28 -1.87 5.66
N ASN A 404 9.55 -1.00 4.97
CA ASN A 404 9.96 0.07 4.08
C ASN A 404 10.57 -0.46 2.76
N SER A 405 11.87 -0.58 2.61
CA SER A 405 12.49 -1.16 1.39
C SER A 405 12.41 -2.69 1.39
N PHE A 406 12.69 -3.31 0.22
CA PHE A 406 12.81 -4.77 0.13
C PHE A 406 13.84 -5.29 1.13
N TYR A 407 13.43 -6.23 2.00
CA TYR A 407 14.24 -6.79 3.10
C TYR A 407 14.71 -5.75 4.14
N GLY A 408 14.07 -4.56 4.23
CA GLY A 408 14.41 -3.50 5.16
C GLY A 408 15.90 -3.15 5.13
N ILE A 409 16.58 -3.17 6.30
CA ILE A 409 18.03 -2.96 6.40
C ILE A 409 18.87 -4.14 5.90
N LYS A 410 18.27 -5.16 5.28
CA LYS A 410 18.88 -6.42 4.82
C LYS A 410 19.40 -7.33 5.94
N ALA A 411 19.30 -6.91 7.19
CA ALA A 411 19.72 -7.70 8.34
C ALA A 411 18.53 -8.39 9.02
N VAL A 412 18.66 -9.68 9.31
CA VAL A 412 17.77 -10.38 10.24
C VAL A 412 18.30 -10.30 11.66
N VAL A 413 17.40 -10.33 12.63
CA VAL A 413 17.76 -10.47 14.04
C VAL A 413 18.34 -11.86 14.28
N GLY A 414 19.63 -11.92 14.64
CA GLY A 414 20.34 -13.18 14.89
C GLY A 414 19.66 -14.00 15.99
N GLY A 415 19.35 -15.27 15.70
CA GLY A 415 18.62 -16.18 16.61
C GLY A 415 17.09 -15.96 16.67
N ALA A 416 16.57 -14.88 16.06
CA ALA A 416 15.14 -14.63 15.94
C ALA A 416 14.61 -14.78 14.51
N GLY A 417 15.44 -14.59 13.47
CA GLY A 417 15.22 -15.02 12.10
C GLY A 417 14.30 -14.13 11.24
N PHE A 418 13.93 -12.93 11.66
CA PHE A 418 13.12 -11.97 10.90
C PHE A 418 13.91 -10.72 10.53
N PHE A 419 13.56 -10.12 9.37
CA PHE A 419 14.16 -8.87 8.93
C PHE A 419 13.72 -7.67 9.76
N LEU A 420 14.64 -6.72 9.93
CA LEU A 420 14.39 -5.41 10.52
C LEU A 420 14.05 -4.38 9.44
N ASN A 421 13.10 -3.50 9.74
CA ASN A 421 12.70 -2.41 8.86
C ASN A 421 13.78 -1.32 8.74
N ASN A 422 13.69 -0.48 7.71
CA ASN A 422 14.41 0.80 7.61
C ASN A 422 13.42 1.97 7.54
N GLU A 423 12.42 1.93 8.37
CA GLU A 423 11.25 2.80 8.33
C GLU A 423 11.55 4.24 8.81
N MET A 424 12.69 4.46 9.51
CA MET A 424 13.10 5.80 9.92
C MET A 424 13.37 6.74 8.72
N ASP A 425 13.59 6.18 7.51
CA ASP A 425 13.76 6.95 6.28
C ASP A 425 12.46 7.66 5.83
N ASP A 426 11.30 7.18 6.28
CA ASP A 426 10.02 7.82 6.03
C ASP A 426 9.82 9.14 6.81
N PHE A 427 10.68 9.48 7.73
CA PHE A 427 10.74 10.83 8.31
C PHE A 427 11.38 11.85 7.37
N ALA A 428 11.06 13.12 7.61
CA ALA A 428 11.86 14.24 7.12
C ALA A 428 13.20 14.28 7.85
N ALA A 429 14.15 13.42 7.46
CA ALA A 429 15.48 13.41 8.05
C ALA A 429 16.20 14.77 7.87
N ARG A 430 15.98 15.44 6.74
CA ARG A 430 16.28 16.85 6.49
C ARG A 430 15.13 17.45 5.69
N PRO A 431 14.35 18.40 6.22
CA PRO A 431 13.28 19.06 5.47
C PRO A 431 13.78 19.65 4.16
N SER A 432 12.95 19.55 3.14
CA SER A 432 13.27 20.00 1.78
C SER A 432 14.39 19.22 1.07
N THR A 433 14.73 18.01 1.54
CA THR A 433 15.65 17.09 0.89
C THR A 433 14.93 15.77 0.59
N PRO A 434 15.09 15.17 -0.62
CA PRO A 434 14.48 13.89 -0.93
C PRO A 434 15.06 12.77 -0.06
N ASN A 435 14.20 11.81 0.33
CA ASN A 435 14.63 10.55 0.90
C ASN A 435 14.95 9.53 -0.21
N MET A 436 15.12 8.24 0.14
CA MET A 436 15.50 7.17 -0.82
C MET A 436 14.52 7.00 -2.00
N PHE A 437 13.28 7.48 -1.89
CA PHE A 437 12.26 7.36 -2.91
C PHE A 437 11.98 8.66 -3.67
N GLY A 438 12.80 9.67 -3.49
CA GLY A 438 12.73 10.95 -4.20
C GLY A 438 11.68 11.93 -3.69
N LEU A 439 11.09 11.65 -2.57
CA LEU A 439 10.10 12.52 -1.96
C LEU A 439 10.73 13.39 -0.89
N VAL A 440 10.32 14.61 -0.82
CA VAL A 440 10.95 15.67 -0.06
C VAL A 440 9.99 16.16 1.02
N GLN A 441 10.22 15.99 2.35
CA GLN A 441 9.29 16.20 3.51
C GLN A 441 9.55 17.45 4.38
N GLY A 442 8.51 18.16 5.09
CA GLY A 442 8.57 19.28 6.01
C GLY A 442 8.63 18.92 7.47
N GLU A 443 8.55 19.96 8.21
CA GLU A 443 8.61 19.90 9.66
C GLU A 443 7.48 19.05 10.27
N ALA A 444 6.32 18.96 9.62
CA ALA A 444 5.22 18.14 10.11
C ALA A 444 5.62 16.67 10.30
N ASN A 445 6.55 16.17 9.46
CA ASN A 445 7.07 14.80 9.56
C ASN A 445 8.55 14.74 10.03
N ALA A 446 9.07 15.77 10.69
CA ALA A 446 10.40 15.73 11.30
C ALA A 446 10.51 14.65 12.38
N ILE A 447 11.72 14.10 12.56
CA ILE A 447 11.99 13.06 13.56
C ILE A 447 11.76 13.60 14.98
N ALA A 448 11.04 12.84 15.80
CA ALA A 448 10.93 13.05 17.23
C ALA A 448 10.84 11.70 17.98
N PRO A 449 11.37 11.57 19.19
CA PRO A 449 11.27 10.35 19.99
C PRO A 449 9.82 9.87 20.13
N GLY A 450 9.56 8.59 19.85
CA GLY A 450 8.23 7.97 19.98
C GLY A 450 7.22 8.34 18.89
N LYS A 451 7.55 9.23 17.95
CA LYS A 451 6.71 9.66 16.83
C LYS A 451 6.64 8.57 15.78
N ARG A 452 5.47 8.43 15.12
CA ARG A 452 5.31 7.62 13.91
C ARG A 452 5.69 8.42 12.67
N MET A 453 6.43 7.81 11.76
CA MET A 453 6.73 8.41 10.46
C MET A 453 5.49 8.37 9.54
N LEU A 454 5.33 9.41 8.73
CA LEU A 454 4.25 9.49 7.76
C LEU A 454 4.35 8.36 6.73
N SER A 455 3.21 7.79 6.32
CA SER A 455 3.15 6.71 5.35
C SER A 455 2.21 7.03 4.18
N ALA A 456 2.46 6.40 3.02
CA ALA A 456 1.54 6.40 1.88
C ALA A 456 0.63 5.15 1.82
N MET A 457 0.75 4.22 2.75
CA MET A 457 -0.07 3.01 2.81
C MET A 457 -1.56 3.36 2.90
N THR A 458 -2.37 2.88 1.95
CA THR A 458 -3.76 3.30 1.74
C THR A 458 -4.70 2.09 1.71
N PRO A 459 -4.78 1.29 2.79
CA PRO A 459 -5.83 0.28 2.86
C PRO A 459 -7.19 0.97 2.78
N THR A 460 -8.07 0.50 1.88
CA THR A 460 -9.30 1.21 1.52
C THR A 460 -10.45 0.24 1.30
N MET A 461 -11.66 0.68 1.67
CA MET A 461 -12.93 0.05 1.33
C MET A 461 -13.84 1.06 0.62
N VAL A 462 -14.61 0.58 -0.35
CA VAL A 462 -15.65 1.36 -1.03
C VAL A 462 -17.01 0.76 -0.70
N LEU A 463 -17.95 1.60 -0.31
CA LEU A 463 -19.32 1.21 0.01
C LEU A 463 -20.27 1.81 -1.03
N ARG A 464 -21.30 1.06 -1.42
CA ARG A 464 -22.38 1.55 -2.29
C ARG A 464 -23.18 2.66 -1.60
N PRO A 465 -24.05 3.36 -2.34
CA PRO A 465 -24.92 4.38 -1.75
C PRO A 465 -25.81 3.86 -0.61
N ASP A 466 -26.18 2.58 -0.61
CA ASP A 466 -26.90 1.90 0.47
C ASP A 466 -26.03 1.44 1.63
N ARG A 467 -24.75 1.78 1.63
CA ARG A 467 -23.73 1.39 2.62
C ARG A 467 -23.33 -0.09 2.59
N SER A 468 -23.80 -0.87 1.63
CA SER A 468 -23.29 -2.23 1.41
C SER A 468 -21.84 -2.21 0.93
N LEU A 469 -21.04 -3.21 1.29
CA LEU A 469 -19.64 -3.33 0.85
C LEU A 469 -19.58 -3.52 -0.66
N PHE A 470 -18.68 -2.79 -1.32
CA PHE A 470 -18.47 -2.88 -2.76
C PHE A 470 -17.07 -3.34 -3.12
N LEU A 471 -16.03 -2.64 -2.63
CA LEU A 471 -14.63 -2.99 -2.89
C LEU A 471 -13.84 -3.03 -1.59
N VAL A 472 -12.88 -3.95 -1.52
CA VAL A 472 -11.80 -3.97 -0.53
C VAL A 472 -10.51 -4.03 -1.32
N LEU A 473 -9.61 -3.04 -1.16
CA LEU A 473 -8.41 -2.96 -1.98
C LEU A 473 -7.29 -2.18 -1.29
N GLY A 474 -6.08 -2.40 -1.79
CA GLY A 474 -4.88 -1.64 -1.49
C GLY A 474 -3.70 -2.16 -2.30
N SER A 475 -2.56 -1.52 -2.17
CA SER A 475 -1.37 -1.80 -2.97
C SER A 475 -0.10 -1.51 -2.17
N PRO A 476 1.01 -2.19 -2.43
CA PRO A 476 2.35 -1.67 -2.19
C PRO A 476 2.76 -0.67 -3.29
N GLY A 477 3.92 0.00 -3.12
CA GLY A 477 4.54 0.82 -4.16
C GLY A 477 4.98 2.21 -3.72
N GLY A 478 5.22 2.44 -2.44
CA GLY A 478 5.65 3.75 -1.96
C GLY A 478 4.63 4.84 -2.26
N ALA A 479 5.07 5.99 -2.77
CA ALA A 479 4.19 7.09 -3.16
C ALA A 479 3.12 6.66 -4.16
N THR A 480 3.41 5.71 -5.05
CA THR A 480 2.47 5.24 -6.07
C THR A 480 1.23 4.54 -5.49
N ILE A 481 1.25 4.15 -4.22
CA ILE A 481 0.12 3.47 -3.56
C ILE A 481 -1.16 4.27 -3.68
N ILE A 482 -1.11 5.57 -3.39
CA ILE A 482 -2.31 6.43 -3.34
C ILE A 482 -2.93 6.58 -4.74
N THR A 483 -2.10 6.88 -5.75
CA THR A 483 -2.56 7.00 -7.14
C THR A 483 -3.05 5.67 -7.69
N ASN A 484 -2.46 4.57 -7.27
CA ASN A 484 -2.86 3.22 -7.63
C ASN A 484 -4.25 2.87 -7.12
N VAL A 485 -4.48 3.07 -5.82
CA VAL A 485 -5.79 2.87 -5.19
C VAL A 485 -6.84 3.77 -5.87
N PHE A 486 -6.49 5.04 -6.13
CA PHE A 486 -7.41 5.97 -6.79
C PHE A 486 -7.76 5.52 -8.22
N GLN A 487 -6.78 5.12 -9.03
CA GLN A 487 -7.01 4.65 -10.41
C GLN A 487 -7.92 3.41 -10.43
N ASN A 488 -7.72 2.46 -9.53
CA ASN A 488 -8.58 1.27 -9.45
C ASN A 488 -10.02 1.64 -9.08
N ILE A 489 -10.24 2.54 -8.13
CA ILE A 489 -11.58 3.05 -7.79
C ILE A 489 -12.20 3.76 -9.00
N MET A 490 -11.47 4.66 -9.65
CA MET A 490 -11.91 5.40 -10.82
C MET A 490 -12.25 4.48 -12.00
N ASN A 491 -11.41 3.49 -12.29
CA ASN A 491 -11.63 2.51 -13.35
C ASN A 491 -12.95 1.77 -13.16
N VAL A 492 -13.27 1.37 -11.93
CA VAL A 492 -14.54 0.71 -11.63
C VAL A 492 -15.71 1.71 -11.64
N VAL A 493 -15.58 2.87 -10.99
CA VAL A 493 -16.69 3.79 -10.70
C VAL A 493 -17.00 4.70 -11.91
N ASP A 494 -16.00 5.28 -12.57
CA ASP A 494 -16.19 6.17 -13.70
C ASP A 494 -16.27 5.44 -15.05
N TYR A 495 -15.49 4.35 -15.22
CA TYR A 495 -15.38 3.64 -16.50
C TYR A 495 -16.11 2.30 -16.54
N GLY A 496 -16.64 1.81 -15.40
CA GLY A 496 -17.43 0.59 -15.34
C GLY A 496 -16.65 -0.69 -15.60
N MET A 497 -15.34 -0.66 -15.38
CA MET A 497 -14.49 -1.84 -15.48
C MET A 497 -14.87 -2.86 -14.39
N ASN A 498 -14.82 -4.15 -14.71
CA ASN A 498 -14.84 -5.17 -13.67
C ASN A 498 -13.53 -5.16 -12.87
N ILE A 499 -13.47 -5.91 -11.77
CA ILE A 499 -12.31 -5.81 -10.85
C ILE A 499 -11.01 -6.31 -11.50
N LEU A 500 -11.08 -7.31 -12.38
CA LEU A 500 -9.89 -7.80 -13.09
C LEU A 500 -9.38 -6.75 -14.08
N GLU A 501 -10.28 -6.19 -14.88
CA GLU A 501 -9.95 -5.13 -15.82
C GLU A 501 -9.30 -3.93 -15.11
N ALA A 502 -9.88 -3.51 -13.97
CA ALA A 502 -9.36 -2.38 -13.20
C ALA A 502 -7.96 -2.64 -12.63
N VAL A 503 -7.70 -3.85 -12.12
CA VAL A 503 -6.41 -4.23 -11.53
C VAL A 503 -5.34 -4.46 -12.60
N HIS A 504 -5.70 -5.04 -13.74
CA HIS A 504 -4.76 -5.36 -14.83
C HIS A 504 -4.48 -4.18 -15.76
N ALA A 505 -5.31 -3.13 -15.74
CA ALA A 505 -5.15 -1.95 -16.59
C ALA A 505 -3.78 -1.27 -16.40
N PRO A 506 -3.22 -0.66 -17.46
CA PRO A 506 -2.03 0.19 -17.38
C PRO A 506 -2.16 1.32 -16.36
N ARG A 507 -1.06 1.68 -15.72
CA ARG A 507 -1.02 2.65 -14.62
C ARG A 507 -0.09 3.82 -14.88
N LEU A 508 -0.46 4.94 -14.27
CA LEU A 508 0.24 6.21 -14.30
C LEU A 508 0.51 6.69 -12.89
N HIS A 509 1.49 7.58 -12.72
CA HIS A 509 1.77 8.20 -11.44
C HIS A 509 2.29 9.62 -11.61
N HIS A 510 1.96 10.51 -10.67
CA HIS A 510 2.59 11.81 -10.47
C HIS A 510 2.51 12.17 -9.00
N GLN A 511 3.64 12.57 -8.42
CA GLN A 511 3.75 12.85 -6.98
C GLN A 511 4.16 14.28 -6.65
N HIS A 512 3.84 15.25 -7.51
CA HIS A 512 4.28 16.65 -7.43
C HIS A 512 5.77 16.81 -7.81
N LEU A 513 6.69 16.29 -7.05
CA LEU A 513 8.12 16.26 -7.35
C LEU A 513 8.65 14.81 -7.33
N PRO A 514 9.48 14.40 -8.30
CA PRO A 514 9.86 15.15 -9.51
C PRO A 514 8.65 15.53 -10.37
N ASP A 515 8.74 16.66 -11.12
CA ASP A 515 7.65 17.16 -11.97
C ASP A 515 7.57 16.36 -13.27
N ARG A 516 7.01 15.16 -13.18
CA ARG A 516 6.85 14.27 -14.34
C ARG A 516 5.70 13.29 -14.12
N ILE A 517 5.11 12.83 -15.22
CA ILE A 517 4.18 11.71 -15.23
C ILE A 517 4.99 10.44 -15.47
N ASP A 518 5.08 9.57 -14.47
CA ASP A 518 5.61 8.22 -14.66
C ASP A 518 4.49 7.30 -15.18
N TYR A 519 4.81 6.46 -16.17
CA TYR A 519 3.87 5.49 -16.73
C TYR A 519 4.54 4.13 -16.96
N GLU A 520 3.75 3.06 -16.89
CA GLU A 520 4.25 1.70 -17.09
C GLU A 520 4.68 1.47 -18.54
N LEU A 521 5.65 0.59 -18.74
CA LEU A 521 6.17 0.22 -20.05
C LEU A 521 5.01 -0.06 -21.03
N ASP A 522 5.06 0.56 -22.19
CA ASP A 522 4.05 0.49 -23.26
C ASP A 522 2.63 0.97 -22.85
N ALA A 523 2.45 1.68 -21.73
CA ALA A 523 1.12 2.12 -21.27
C ALA A 523 0.54 3.30 -22.06
N LEU A 524 1.35 4.05 -22.79
CA LEU A 524 0.95 5.20 -23.60
C LEU A 524 1.54 5.10 -25.01
N ASP A 525 0.77 5.53 -26.01
CA ASP A 525 1.27 5.66 -27.39
C ASP A 525 1.99 6.99 -27.63
N ASP A 526 2.82 7.05 -28.69
CA ASP A 526 3.58 8.23 -29.07
C ASP A 526 2.70 9.47 -29.30
N ALA A 527 1.49 9.29 -29.80
CA ALA A 527 0.57 10.39 -30.07
C ALA A 527 0.05 11.02 -28.76
N THR A 528 -0.27 10.20 -27.78
CA THR A 528 -0.66 10.64 -26.44
C THR A 528 0.48 11.35 -25.73
N ILE A 529 1.70 10.79 -25.81
CA ILE A 529 2.92 11.38 -25.24
C ILE A 529 3.16 12.77 -25.85
N ALA A 530 3.15 12.89 -27.19
CA ALA A 530 3.39 14.15 -27.88
C ALA A 530 2.38 15.26 -27.49
N VAL A 531 1.11 14.89 -27.27
CA VAL A 531 0.09 15.86 -26.81
C VAL A 531 0.34 16.29 -25.36
N LEU A 532 0.71 15.36 -24.47
CA LEU A 532 1.03 15.68 -23.07
C LEU A 532 2.26 16.59 -22.96
N GLU A 533 3.29 16.32 -23.75
CA GLU A 533 4.49 17.18 -23.84
C GLU A 533 4.16 18.56 -24.41
N ALA A 534 3.31 18.64 -25.44
CA ALA A 534 2.82 19.91 -25.98
C ALA A 534 2.00 20.71 -24.96
N MET A 535 1.32 20.04 -24.01
CA MET A 535 0.66 20.69 -22.86
C MET A 535 1.67 21.13 -21.79
N GLY A 536 2.94 20.73 -21.88
CA GLY A 536 4.00 21.10 -20.94
C GLY A 536 4.26 20.06 -19.83
N HIS A 537 3.72 18.84 -19.93
CA HIS A 537 4.12 17.75 -19.05
C HIS A 537 5.47 17.16 -19.45
N SER A 538 6.27 16.78 -18.47
CA SER A 538 7.33 15.79 -18.65
C SER A 538 6.72 14.41 -18.45
N VAL A 539 6.98 13.47 -19.35
CA VAL A 539 6.52 12.09 -19.26
C VAL A 539 7.72 11.15 -19.19
N ASN A 540 7.62 10.08 -18.39
CA ASN A 540 8.72 9.16 -18.15
C ASN A 540 8.21 7.73 -18.13
N GLU A 541 8.62 6.94 -19.10
CA GLU A 541 8.35 5.52 -19.13
C GLU A 541 9.20 4.79 -18.09
N LEU A 542 8.53 3.95 -17.27
CA LEU A 542 9.23 3.11 -16.30
C LEU A 542 9.83 1.91 -17.04
N HIS A 543 11.02 2.08 -17.52
CA HIS A 543 11.81 1.04 -18.17
C HIS A 543 13.20 0.96 -17.53
N ASP A 544 13.29 0.26 -16.40
CA ASP A 544 14.55 -0.12 -15.80
C ASP A 544 14.73 -1.64 -15.93
N PRO A 545 15.55 -2.12 -16.88
CA PRO A 545 15.77 -3.56 -17.08
C PRO A 545 16.46 -4.24 -15.89
N GLU A 546 17.07 -3.46 -14.98
CA GLU A 546 17.67 -3.96 -13.74
C GLU A 546 16.68 -3.98 -12.58
N SER A 547 15.53 -3.30 -12.71
CA SER A 547 14.49 -3.31 -11.70
C SER A 547 13.83 -4.69 -11.60
N LEU A 548 13.71 -5.19 -10.39
CA LEU A 548 12.97 -6.44 -10.13
C LEU A 548 11.48 -6.31 -10.51
N TYR A 549 10.93 -5.11 -10.36
CA TYR A 549 9.52 -4.79 -10.64
C TYR A 549 9.40 -3.42 -11.33
N PRO A 550 9.51 -3.39 -12.67
CA PRO A 550 9.43 -2.14 -13.45
C PRO A 550 7.99 -1.63 -13.62
N TYR A 551 7.11 -1.94 -12.68
CA TYR A 551 5.69 -1.63 -12.72
C TYR A 551 5.21 -0.87 -11.49
N ILE A 552 4.05 -0.21 -11.62
CA ILE A 552 3.43 0.59 -10.56
C ILE A 552 2.57 -0.28 -9.65
N GLY A 553 3.10 -0.63 -8.48
CA GLY A 553 2.36 -1.29 -7.40
C GLY A 553 2.08 -2.78 -7.60
N ASP A 554 1.13 -3.29 -6.81
CA ASP A 554 0.71 -4.71 -6.75
C ASP A 554 -0.64 -4.79 -6.01
N VAL A 555 -1.74 -4.52 -6.72
CA VAL A 555 -3.08 -4.38 -6.13
C VAL A 555 -3.67 -5.73 -5.73
N GLN A 556 -4.13 -5.84 -4.49
CA GLN A 556 -4.89 -6.99 -4.01
C GLN A 556 -6.33 -6.55 -3.75
N ALA A 557 -7.28 -7.01 -4.55
CA ALA A 557 -8.63 -6.47 -4.53
C ALA A 557 -9.73 -7.54 -4.49
N ILE A 558 -10.81 -7.21 -3.78
CA ILE A 558 -12.06 -7.98 -3.75
C ILE A 558 -13.21 -7.04 -4.11
N MET A 559 -14.05 -7.45 -5.06
CA MET A 559 -15.33 -6.83 -5.38
C MET A 559 -16.46 -7.70 -4.86
N VAL A 560 -17.43 -7.10 -4.19
CA VAL A 560 -18.68 -7.77 -3.77
C VAL A 560 -19.77 -7.40 -4.77
N LEU A 561 -20.34 -8.38 -5.44
CA LEU A 561 -21.40 -8.18 -6.42
C LEU A 561 -22.77 -7.97 -5.75
N PRO A 562 -23.78 -7.43 -6.46
CA PRO A 562 -25.12 -7.20 -5.89
C PRO A 562 -25.83 -8.47 -5.41
N ASP A 563 -25.50 -9.63 -5.97
CA ASP A 563 -26.01 -10.94 -5.56
C ASP A 563 -25.26 -11.56 -4.36
N GLY A 564 -24.27 -10.83 -3.82
CA GLY A 564 -23.44 -11.26 -2.69
C GLY A 564 -22.22 -12.11 -3.08
N MET A 565 -22.01 -12.39 -4.36
CA MET A 565 -20.81 -13.11 -4.83
C MET A 565 -19.56 -12.22 -4.68
N PHE A 566 -18.45 -12.81 -4.29
CA PHE A 566 -17.13 -12.18 -4.21
C PHE A 566 -16.34 -12.45 -5.49
N GLN A 567 -15.69 -11.43 -6.00
CA GLN A 567 -14.72 -11.53 -7.07
C GLN A 567 -13.38 -11.02 -6.58
N GLY A 568 -12.37 -11.90 -6.52
CA GLY A 568 -11.02 -11.59 -6.06
C GLY A 568 -10.02 -11.55 -7.21
N VAL A 569 -9.13 -10.57 -7.17
CA VAL A 569 -8.02 -10.42 -8.12
C VAL A 569 -6.74 -10.05 -7.38
N SER A 570 -5.70 -10.86 -7.58
CA SER A 570 -4.33 -10.52 -7.25
C SER A 570 -3.64 -9.95 -8.48
N ASP A 571 -2.89 -8.89 -8.30
CA ASP A 571 -2.15 -8.21 -9.37
C ASP A 571 -1.11 -9.15 -10.01
N PRO A 572 -1.06 -9.27 -11.33
CA PRO A 572 -0.08 -10.12 -12.01
C PRO A 572 1.35 -9.55 -12.00
N ARG A 573 1.53 -8.25 -11.67
CA ARG A 573 2.83 -7.56 -11.73
C ARG A 573 3.88 -8.14 -10.78
N ARG A 574 3.46 -8.54 -9.59
CA ARG A 574 4.33 -9.18 -8.60
C ARG A 574 3.93 -10.62 -8.29
N GLY A 575 2.81 -11.09 -8.84
CA GLY A 575 2.22 -12.38 -8.53
C GLY A 575 1.44 -12.37 -7.22
N GLY A 576 0.94 -13.53 -6.82
CA GLY A 576 0.04 -13.70 -5.68
C GLY A 576 -1.17 -14.54 -6.05
N ALA A 577 -2.21 -14.56 -5.22
CA ALA A 577 -3.44 -15.26 -5.53
C ALA A 577 -4.67 -14.71 -4.82
N ALA A 578 -5.80 -14.75 -5.50
CA ALA A 578 -7.12 -14.75 -4.90
C ALA A 578 -7.54 -16.19 -4.62
N VAL A 579 -8.03 -16.48 -3.42
CA VAL A 579 -8.53 -17.80 -3.01
C VAL A 579 -9.86 -17.62 -2.29
N GLY A 580 -10.87 -18.31 -2.78
CA GLY A 580 -12.22 -18.26 -2.20
C GLY A 580 -12.97 -19.58 -2.36
N PHE A 581 -14.13 -19.72 -1.68
CA PHE A 581 -14.95 -20.94 -1.68
C PHE A 581 -16.44 -20.64 -1.51
#